data_0b79fff65a351bead1fd03d8d4f43d76
#
_entry.id   0b79fff65a351bead1fd03d8d4f43d76
#
_cell.length_a   1.000
_cell.length_b   1.000
_cell.length_c   1.000
_cell.angle_alpha   90.00
_cell.angle_beta   90.00
_cell.angle_gamma   90.00
#
_symmetry.space_group_name_H-M   'P 1'
#
loop_
_entity.id
_entity.type
_entity.pdbx_description
1 polymer ?
#
loop_
_entity_poly.entity_id
_entity_poly.type
_entity_poly.pdbx_seq_one_letter_code
_entity_poly.pdbx_strand_id
1 'polypeptide(L)'
;MGDIFAWFIDNCVPGSYFDEADHRGIGVYDLLTEKCARQEVGAHGLIALDWHNGNRSVLADANLSGMILGQTLTTTPEDQYRALLESTAFGARTIIESFRDSGVEINELVVAGGLTKNTFLMQLFCDICRVPLSVGTIKQPGAHGSAVFAAVAADLYPDVKAASAAMGAKKAGVYQIDEQRAEQYDALYVEYARLHDYFGRGGNQVMHRLKEIRRQAHLRARESTETSNGGNGAHL
;
A
#
# COMPACT_ATOMS: atom_id res chain seq x y z
N MET A 1 0.71 0.18 -4.59
CA MET A 1 1.16 -0.52 -3.37
C MET A 1 2.66 -0.85 -3.44
N GLY A 2 3.15 -1.63 -4.41
CA GLY A 2 4.58 -1.95 -4.53
C GLY A 2 5.52 -0.75 -4.63
N ASP A 3 5.09 0.32 -5.28
CA ASP A 3 5.87 1.55 -5.48
C ASP A 3 6.28 2.24 -4.16
N ILE A 4 5.46 2.14 -3.11
CA ILE A 4 5.75 2.73 -1.78
C ILE A 4 6.95 2.00 -1.16
N PHE A 5 6.97 0.68 -1.26
CA PHE A 5 8.04 -0.14 -0.70
C PHE A 5 9.36 0.06 -1.45
N ALA A 6 9.29 0.12 -2.80
CA ALA A 6 10.47 0.43 -3.62
C ALA A 6 11.01 1.82 -3.27
N TRP A 7 10.15 2.84 -3.25
CA TRP A 7 10.52 4.20 -2.87
C TRP A 7 11.18 4.24 -1.47
N PHE A 8 10.62 3.53 -0.49
CA PHE A 8 11.17 3.51 0.86
C PHE A 8 12.56 2.89 0.89
N ILE A 9 12.76 1.77 0.22
CA ILE A 9 14.06 1.09 0.16
C ILE A 9 15.10 1.98 -0.54
N ASP A 10 14.75 2.58 -1.67
CA ASP A 10 15.66 3.37 -2.47
C ASP A 10 16.06 4.69 -1.80
N ASN A 11 15.22 5.25 -0.92
CA ASN A 11 15.40 6.60 -0.37
C ASN A 11 15.56 6.67 1.15
N CYS A 12 15.17 5.64 1.90
CA CYS A 12 15.08 5.71 3.36
C CYS A 12 15.88 4.62 4.09
N VAL A 13 16.38 3.61 3.37
CA VAL A 13 17.14 2.50 3.98
C VAL A 13 18.63 2.77 3.90
N PRO A 14 19.38 2.75 5.04
CA PRO A 14 20.82 2.95 5.06
C PRO A 14 21.59 1.88 4.29
N GLY A 15 22.77 2.24 3.72
CA GLY A 15 23.63 1.33 2.97
C GLY A 15 24.04 0.07 3.75
N SER A 16 24.16 0.16 5.07
CA SER A 16 24.49 -1.00 5.93
C SER A 16 23.48 -2.15 5.84
N TYR A 17 22.22 -1.88 5.50
CA TYR A 17 21.22 -2.93 5.28
C TYR A 17 21.45 -3.68 3.96
N PHE A 18 21.90 -2.97 2.93
CA PHE A 18 22.28 -3.58 1.67
C PHE A 18 23.53 -4.44 1.84
N ASP A 19 24.54 -3.93 2.60
CA ASP A 19 25.74 -4.70 2.92
C ASP A 19 25.40 -5.98 3.72
N GLU A 20 24.49 -5.88 4.71
CA GLU A 20 24.01 -7.03 5.49
C GLU A 20 23.30 -8.06 4.59
N ALA A 21 22.41 -7.58 3.70
CA ALA A 21 21.68 -8.44 2.77
C ALA A 21 22.63 -9.18 1.81
N ASP A 22 23.60 -8.47 1.24
CA ASP A 22 24.62 -9.05 0.34
C ASP A 22 25.48 -10.09 1.05
N HIS A 23 25.95 -9.82 2.28
CA HIS A 23 26.70 -10.80 3.08
C HIS A 23 25.90 -12.07 3.38
N ARG A 24 24.58 -11.95 3.50
CA ARG A 24 23.68 -13.09 3.76
C ARG A 24 23.18 -13.76 2.47
N GLY A 25 23.48 -13.20 1.30
CA GLY A 25 23.02 -13.70 0.00
C GLY A 25 21.50 -13.63 -0.19
N ILE A 26 20.84 -12.63 0.43
CA ILE A 26 19.39 -12.40 0.33
C ILE A 26 19.10 -10.98 -0.20
N GLY A 27 17.86 -10.74 -0.66
CA GLY A 27 17.44 -9.39 -1.04
C GLY A 27 17.18 -8.49 0.17
N VAL A 28 17.37 -7.17 0.01
CA VAL A 28 17.07 -6.18 1.08
C VAL A 28 15.60 -6.21 1.51
N TYR A 29 14.67 -6.54 0.60
CA TYR A 29 13.26 -6.77 0.91
C TYR A 29 13.07 -7.95 1.87
N ASP A 30 13.79 -9.04 1.63
CA ASP A 30 13.74 -10.24 2.48
C ASP A 30 14.33 -9.94 3.85
N LEU A 31 15.46 -9.24 3.92
CA LEU A 31 16.08 -8.80 5.16
C LEU A 31 15.14 -7.95 6.02
N LEU A 32 14.52 -6.92 5.42
CA LEU A 32 13.57 -6.06 6.13
C LEU A 32 12.35 -6.85 6.57
N THR A 33 11.83 -7.75 5.72
CA THR A 33 10.69 -8.60 6.07
C THR A 33 11.01 -9.53 7.24
N GLU A 34 12.19 -10.14 7.27
CA GLU A 34 12.62 -10.98 8.40
C GLU A 34 12.75 -10.18 9.72
N LYS A 35 13.31 -8.96 9.64
CA LYS A 35 13.40 -8.07 10.81
C LYS A 35 12.01 -7.66 11.30
N CYS A 36 11.10 -7.27 10.40
CA CYS A 36 9.71 -6.95 10.73
C CYS A 36 8.95 -8.12 11.36
N ALA A 37 9.12 -9.33 10.83
CA ALA A 37 8.40 -10.52 11.30
C ALA A 37 8.74 -10.93 12.73
N ARG A 38 9.88 -10.46 13.26
CA ARG A 38 10.30 -10.72 14.66
C ARG A 38 9.69 -9.75 15.67
N GLN A 39 9.08 -8.67 15.20
CA GLN A 39 8.48 -7.67 16.07
C GLN A 39 7.07 -8.09 16.49
N GLU A 40 6.70 -7.84 17.72
CA GLU A 40 5.31 -7.92 18.17
C GLU A 40 4.45 -6.84 17.52
N VAL A 41 3.13 -7.08 17.43
CA VAL A 41 2.19 -6.09 16.91
C VAL A 41 2.25 -4.82 17.75
N GLY A 42 2.43 -3.67 17.10
CA GLY A 42 2.51 -2.36 17.77
C GLY A 42 3.83 -2.06 18.47
N ALA A 43 4.82 -2.97 18.51
CA ALA A 43 6.10 -2.75 19.19
C ALA A 43 6.87 -1.54 18.66
N HIS A 44 6.72 -1.20 17.38
CA HIS A 44 7.37 -0.02 16.76
C HIS A 44 6.72 1.32 17.15
N GLY A 45 5.47 1.32 17.69
CA GLY A 45 4.78 2.54 18.11
C GLY A 45 4.42 3.51 16.97
N LEU A 46 4.36 3.05 15.72
CA LEU A 46 4.12 3.87 14.55
C LEU A 46 2.74 3.60 13.95
N ILE A 47 2.14 4.64 13.35
CA ILE A 47 1.00 4.53 12.42
C ILE A 47 1.38 5.25 11.12
N ALA A 48 1.11 4.63 9.98
CA ALA A 48 1.34 5.23 8.68
C ALA A 48 0.04 5.38 7.87
N LEU A 49 0.01 6.39 6.98
CA LEU A 49 -0.96 6.54 5.91
C LEU A 49 -0.23 6.29 4.57
N ASP A 50 -0.65 5.30 3.83
CA ASP A 50 -0.03 4.84 2.57
C ASP A 50 -0.31 5.74 1.35
N TRP A 51 -0.69 6.99 1.56
CA TRP A 51 -1.16 7.91 0.53
C TRP A 51 -0.05 8.63 -0.23
N HIS A 52 1.09 7.99 -0.44
CA HIS A 52 2.22 8.59 -1.18
C HIS A 52 1.85 9.03 -2.61
N ASN A 53 0.85 8.38 -3.21
CA ASN A 53 0.24 8.75 -4.50
C ASN A 53 -1.22 9.23 -4.36
N GLY A 54 -1.58 9.83 -3.22
CA GLY A 54 -2.96 10.14 -2.89
C GLY A 54 -3.76 8.92 -2.44
N ASN A 55 -5.03 9.12 -2.11
CA ASN A 55 -5.96 8.04 -1.76
C ASN A 55 -6.99 7.87 -2.88
N ARG A 56 -6.93 6.75 -3.61
CA ARG A 56 -7.88 6.45 -4.69
C ARG A 56 -9.20 5.91 -4.15
N SER A 57 -9.15 5.08 -3.11
CA SER A 57 -10.30 4.41 -2.48
C SER A 57 -10.09 4.43 -0.97
N VAL A 58 -11.02 4.95 -0.21
CA VAL A 58 -12.40 5.37 -0.52
C VAL A 58 -12.54 6.88 -0.72
N LEU A 59 -11.47 7.69 -0.49
CA LEU A 59 -11.54 9.16 -0.44
C LEU A 59 -11.53 9.81 -1.82
N ALA A 60 -11.03 9.13 -2.85
CA ALA A 60 -10.89 9.61 -4.22
C ALA A 60 -10.13 10.96 -4.32
N ASP A 61 -9.11 11.15 -3.48
CA ASP A 61 -8.34 12.40 -3.38
C ASP A 61 -6.85 12.18 -3.70
N ALA A 62 -6.43 12.66 -4.86
CA ALA A 62 -5.04 12.61 -5.32
C ALA A 62 -4.13 13.65 -4.61
N ASN A 63 -4.69 14.58 -3.83
CA ASN A 63 -3.94 15.62 -3.14
C ASN A 63 -3.52 15.24 -1.72
N LEU A 64 -4.00 14.12 -1.21
CA LEU A 64 -3.50 13.55 0.03
C LEU A 64 -2.06 13.06 -0.11
N SER A 65 -1.35 12.95 1.01
CA SER A 65 0.07 12.57 1.07
C SER A 65 0.31 11.48 2.11
N GLY A 66 1.35 10.66 1.89
CA GLY A 66 1.80 9.68 2.86
C GLY A 66 2.29 10.34 4.15
N MET A 67 2.20 9.60 5.27
CA MET A 67 2.65 10.05 6.59
C MET A 67 3.09 8.85 7.42
N ILE A 68 4.08 9.03 8.27
CA ILE A 68 4.42 8.13 9.38
C ILE A 68 4.42 8.95 10.67
N LEU A 69 3.55 8.58 11.60
CA LEU A 69 3.44 9.20 12.92
C LEU A 69 4.05 8.29 13.99
N GLY A 70 4.64 8.90 15.04
CA GLY A 70 5.16 8.18 16.19
C GLY A 70 6.67 7.96 16.16
N GLN A 71 7.41 8.51 15.20
CA GLN A 71 8.87 8.35 15.09
C GLN A 71 9.59 8.96 16.30
N THR A 72 10.61 8.25 16.78
CA THR A 72 11.51 8.66 17.86
C THR A 72 12.97 8.49 17.42
N LEU A 73 13.92 8.86 18.26
CA LEU A 73 15.36 8.66 17.98
C LEU A 73 15.79 7.19 17.94
N THR A 74 14.94 6.28 18.40
CA THR A 74 15.19 4.84 18.38
C THR A 74 14.47 4.11 17.25
N THR A 75 13.66 4.83 16.45
CA THR A 75 12.94 4.24 15.31
C THR A 75 13.91 3.76 14.25
N THR A 76 13.80 2.50 13.88
CA THR A 76 14.65 1.84 12.89
C THR A 76 14.00 1.80 11.50
N PRO A 77 14.75 1.52 10.42
CA PRO A 77 14.19 1.31 9.09
C PRO A 77 13.16 0.18 9.01
N GLU A 78 13.38 -0.95 9.71
CA GLU A 78 12.41 -2.04 9.77
C GLU A 78 11.11 -1.64 10.48
N ASP A 79 11.15 -0.75 11.50
CA ASP A 79 9.96 -0.22 12.14
C ASP A 79 9.10 0.57 11.15
N GLN A 80 9.74 1.46 10.39
CA GLN A 80 9.06 2.25 9.36
C GLN A 80 8.54 1.37 8.22
N TYR A 81 9.34 0.39 7.78
CA TYR A 81 8.94 -0.55 6.74
C TYR A 81 7.71 -1.36 7.18
N ARG A 82 7.69 -1.85 8.42
CA ARG A 82 6.54 -2.54 8.98
C ARG A 82 5.30 -1.65 9.03
N ALA A 83 5.42 -0.42 9.51
CA ALA A 83 4.32 0.54 9.54
C ALA A 83 3.75 0.80 8.14
N LEU A 84 4.61 0.85 7.09
CA LEU A 84 4.16 0.96 5.70
C LEU A 84 3.45 -0.29 5.21
N LEU A 85 3.92 -1.50 5.55
CA LEU A 85 3.22 -2.75 5.24
C LEU A 85 1.83 -2.77 5.89
N GLU A 86 1.75 -2.46 7.18
CA GLU A 86 0.51 -2.39 7.96
C GLU A 86 -0.46 -1.35 7.40
N SER A 87 0.02 -0.16 7.01
CA SER A 87 -0.82 0.91 6.46
C SER A 87 -1.53 0.49 5.17
N THR A 88 -0.88 -0.30 4.31
CA THR A 88 -1.51 -0.82 3.09
C THR A 88 -2.63 -1.81 3.40
N ALA A 89 -2.48 -2.60 4.46
CA ALA A 89 -3.52 -3.52 4.92
C ALA A 89 -4.66 -2.78 5.64
N PHE A 90 -4.37 -1.75 6.43
CA PHE A 90 -5.39 -0.88 7.02
C PHE A 90 -6.21 -0.17 5.93
N GLY A 91 -5.57 0.32 4.88
CA GLY A 91 -6.26 0.88 3.73
C GLY A 91 -7.18 -0.13 3.03
N ALA A 92 -6.74 -1.38 2.87
CA ALA A 92 -7.58 -2.45 2.34
C ALA A 92 -8.76 -2.77 3.29
N ARG A 93 -8.53 -2.82 4.61
CA ARG A 93 -9.59 -2.98 5.61
C ARG A 93 -10.65 -1.88 5.50
N THR A 94 -10.24 -0.62 5.35
CA THR A 94 -11.16 0.51 5.15
C THR A 94 -12.07 0.30 3.93
N ILE A 95 -11.53 -0.23 2.83
CA ILE A 95 -12.32 -0.57 1.64
C ILE A 95 -13.30 -1.71 1.93
N ILE A 96 -12.86 -2.76 2.62
CA ILE A 96 -13.70 -3.91 2.99
C ILE A 96 -14.84 -3.47 3.90
N GLU A 97 -14.56 -2.63 4.89
CA GLU A 97 -15.59 -2.10 5.79
C GLU A 97 -16.61 -1.23 5.04
N SER A 98 -16.16 -0.42 4.08
CA SER A 98 -17.06 0.35 3.22
C SER A 98 -18.01 -0.54 2.39
N PHE A 99 -17.55 -1.71 1.94
CA PHE A 99 -18.43 -2.69 1.30
C PHE A 99 -19.43 -3.28 2.29
N ARG A 100 -18.97 -3.67 3.49
CA ARG A 100 -19.84 -4.22 4.54
C ARG A 100 -20.91 -3.23 4.98
N ASP A 101 -20.54 -1.96 5.16
CA ASP A 101 -21.46 -0.87 5.48
C ASP A 101 -22.52 -0.66 4.38
N SER A 102 -22.18 -1.00 3.15
CA SER A 102 -23.11 -0.98 2.00
C SER A 102 -23.92 -2.28 1.85
N GLY A 103 -23.85 -3.20 2.80
CA GLY A 103 -24.58 -4.47 2.80
C GLY A 103 -23.95 -5.56 1.92
N VAL A 104 -22.70 -5.40 1.49
CA VAL A 104 -21.98 -6.43 0.72
C VAL A 104 -21.12 -7.26 1.65
N GLU A 105 -21.39 -8.56 1.72
CA GLU A 105 -20.56 -9.49 2.50
C GLU A 105 -19.25 -9.78 1.77
N ILE A 106 -18.14 -9.67 2.50
CA ILE A 106 -16.81 -10.06 2.04
C ILE A 106 -16.31 -11.23 2.90
N ASN A 107 -16.27 -12.43 2.32
CA ASN A 107 -15.97 -13.67 3.01
C ASN A 107 -14.57 -14.20 2.69
N GLU A 108 -13.91 -13.69 1.66
CA GLU A 108 -12.58 -14.11 1.23
C GLU A 108 -11.88 -12.99 0.45
N LEU A 109 -10.58 -12.84 0.67
CA LEU A 109 -9.70 -12.06 -0.19
C LEU A 109 -8.95 -12.99 -1.15
N VAL A 110 -9.02 -12.72 -2.45
CA VAL A 110 -8.19 -13.42 -3.44
C VAL A 110 -7.12 -12.46 -3.94
N VAL A 111 -5.87 -12.73 -3.60
CA VAL A 111 -4.73 -11.87 -3.92
C VAL A 111 -3.91 -12.48 -5.04
N ALA A 112 -3.45 -11.65 -5.98
CA ALA A 112 -2.57 -12.06 -7.08
C ALA A 112 -1.52 -10.99 -7.36
N GLY A 113 -0.42 -11.38 -8.03
CA GLY A 113 0.65 -10.47 -8.40
C GLY A 113 1.92 -10.63 -7.58
N GLY A 114 2.88 -9.73 -7.76
CA GLY A 114 4.25 -9.88 -7.21
C GLY A 114 4.33 -9.89 -5.69
N LEU A 115 3.45 -9.16 -5.01
CA LEU A 115 3.43 -9.06 -3.54
C LEU A 115 3.06 -10.37 -2.83
N THR A 116 2.44 -11.34 -3.54
CA THR A 116 2.09 -12.65 -2.98
C THR A 116 3.30 -13.50 -2.59
N LYS A 117 4.50 -13.11 -3.03
CA LYS A 117 5.76 -13.76 -2.64
C LYS A 117 6.13 -13.45 -1.18
N ASN A 118 5.70 -12.32 -0.64
CA ASN A 118 5.91 -11.96 0.76
C ASN A 118 4.82 -12.59 1.63
N THR A 119 5.15 -13.74 2.24
CA THR A 119 4.21 -14.51 3.07
C THR A 119 3.83 -13.78 4.35
N PHE A 120 4.76 -12.99 4.92
CA PHE A 120 4.49 -12.14 6.07
C PHE A 120 3.43 -11.09 5.74
N LEU A 121 3.56 -10.40 4.60
CA LEU A 121 2.58 -9.43 4.14
C LEU A 121 1.20 -10.07 3.91
N MET A 122 1.15 -11.28 3.34
CA MET A 122 -0.12 -11.99 3.12
C MET A 122 -0.83 -12.33 4.43
N GLN A 123 -0.08 -12.82 5.44
CA GLN A 123 -0.65 -13.07 6.76
C GLN A 123 -1.11 -11.77 7.44
N LEU A 124 -0.33 -10.71 7.31
CA LEU A 124 -0.66 -9.39 7.84
C LEU A 124 -1.98 -8.85 7.25
N PHE A 125 -2.19 -8.99 5.93
CA PHE A 125 -3.47 -8.65 5.29
C PHE A 125 -4.63 -9.49 5.84
N CYS A 126 -4.42 -10.79 6.02
CA CYS A 126 -5.43 -11.70 6.56
C CYS A 126 -5.86 -11.27 7.97
N ASP A 127 -4.90 -11.01 8.86
CA ASP A 127 -5.13 -10.66 10.27
C ASP A 127 -5.77 -9.25 10.39
N ILE A 128 -5.24 -8.26 9.68
CA ILE A 128 -5.73 -6.88 9.72
C ILE A 128 -7.13 -6.75 9.10
N CYS A 129 -7.36 -7.37 7.95
CA CYS A 129 -8.65 -7.29 7.26
C CYS A 129 -9.73 -8.17 7.88
N ARG A 130 -9.35 -9.09 8.78
CA ARG A 130 -10.23 -10.10 9.37
C ARG A 130 -11.03 -10.87 8.32
N VAL A 131 -10.32 -11.29 7.26
CA VAL A 131 -10.90 -12.09 6.17
C VAL A 131 -9.88 -13.12 5.73
N PRO A 132 -10.25 -14.40 5.60
CA PRO A 132 -9.37 -15.43 5.05
C PRO A 132 -8.82 -15.02 3.68
N LEU A 133 -7.54 -15.33 3.41
CA LEU A 133 -6.87 -14.92 2.19
C LEU A 133 -6.42 -16.13 1.37
N SER A 134 -6.80 -16.14 0.10
CA SER A 134 -6.31 -17.11 -0.89
C SER A 134 -5.38 -16.42 -1.90
N VAL A 135 -4.39 -17.16 -2.38
CA VAL A 135 -3.47 -16.68 -3.42
C VAL A 135 -3.89 -17.23 -4.77
N GLY A 136 -4.10 -16.35 -5.73
CA GLY A 136 -4.38 -16.71 -7.12
C GLY A 136 -3.17 -17.37 -7.78
N THR A 137 -3.40 -18.50 -8.48
CA THR A 137 -2.33 -19.27 -9.16
C THR A 137 -1.99 -18.74 -10.54
N ILE A 138 -2.74 -17.77 -11.04
CA ILE A 138 -2.57 -17.22 -12.39
C ILE A 138 -1.41 -16.23 -12.40
N LYS A 139 -0.41 -16.48 -13.26
CA LYS A 139 0.80 -15.67 -13.37
C LYS A 139 0.55 -14.24 -13.86
N GLN A 140 -0.43 -14.08 -14.76
CA GLN A 140 -0.79 -12.79 -15.38
C GLN A 140 -2.29 -12.50 -15.16
N PRO A 141 -2.69 -12.10 -13.94
CA PRO A 141 -4.11 -11.97 -13.57
C PRO A 141 -4.85 -10.92 -14.40
N GLY A 142 -4.20 -9.81 -14.78
CA GLY A 142 -4.80 -8.80 -15.65
C GLY A 142 -5.13 -9.31 -17.04
N ALA A 143 -4.16 -9.96 -17.71
CA ALA A 143 -4.37 -10.56 -19.03
C ALA A 143 -5.42 -11.67 -18.98
N HIS A 144 -5.40 -12.48 -17.90
CA HIS A 144 -6.39 -13.53 -17.70
C HIS A 144 -7.81 -12.96 -17.53
N GLY A 145 -7.99 -11.92 -16.74
CA GLY A 145 -9.28 -11.23 -16.61
C GLY A 145 -9.80 -10.72 -17.95
N SER A 146 -8.91 -10.13 -18.77
CA SER A 146 -9.27 -9.71 -20.14
C SER A 146 -9.71 -10.90 -21.02
N ALA A 147 -9.04 -12.06 -20.90
CA ALA A 147 -9.42 -13.27 -21.63
C ALA A 147 -10.80 -13.81 -21.19
N VAL A 148 -11.14 -13.72 -19.90
CA VAL A 148 -12.48 -14.06 -19.37
C VAL A 148 -13.56 -13.21 -20.03
N PHE A 149 -13.36 -11.88 -20.09
CA PHE A 149 -14.31 -10.99 -20.76
C PHE A 149 -14.40 -11.25 -22.27
N ALA A 150 -13.26 -11.51 -22.93
CA ALA A 150 -13.24 -11.84 -24.35
C ALA A 150 -14.00 -13.14 -24.66
N ALA A 151 -13.91 -14.14 -23.80
CA ALA A 151 -14.64 -15.42 -23.95
C ALA A 151 -16.17 -15.22 -23.85
N VAL A 152 -16.63 -14.31 -22.98
CA VAL A 152 -18.06 -13.95 -22.92
C VAL A 152 -18.47 -13.16 -24.15
N ALA A 153 -17.67 -12.20 -24.60
CA ALA A 153 -17.94 -11.42 -25.80
C ALA A 153 -17.97 -12.26 -27.09
N ALA A 154 -17.30 -13.43 -27.09
CA ALA A 154 -17.30 -14.39 -28.16
C ALA A 154 -18.40 -15.46 -27.99
N ASP A 155 -19.36 -15.30 -27.10
CA ASP A 155 -20.46 -16.24 -26.79
C ASP A 155 -20.00 -17.65 -26.37
N LEU A 156 -18.74 -17.80 -25.88
CA LEU A 156 -18.24 -19.08 -25.36
C LEU A 156 -18.82 -19.42 -23.97
N TYR A 157 -19.23 -18.42 -23.22
CA TYR A 157 -19.89 -18.54 -21.93
C TYR A 157 -21.07 -17.57 -21.84
N PRO A 158 -22.13 -17.93 -21.10
CA PRO A 158 -23.35 -17.11 -21.02
C PRO A 158 -23.14 -15.80 -20.25
N ASP A 159 -22.18 -15.77 -19.33
CA ASP A 159 -21.86 -14.60 -18.50
C ASP A 159 -20.45 -14.69 -17.91
N VAL A 160 -20.01 -13.60 -17.30
CA VAL A 160 -18.67 -13.48 -16.65
C VAL A 160 -18.53 -14.46 -15.48
N LYS A 161 -19.59 -14.77 -14.76
CA LYS A 161 -19.56 -15.69 -13.61
C LYS A 161 -19.27 -17.12 -14.08
N ALA A 162 -19.95 -17.58 -15.13
CA ALA A 162 -19.69 -18.90 -15.73
C ALA A 162 -18.29 -18.99 -16.32
N ALA A 163 -17.84 -17.94 -17.04
CA ALA A 163 -16.50 -17.89 -17.60
C ALA A 163 -15.43 -17.89 -16.49
N SER A 164 -15.60 -17.09 -15.44
CA SER A 164 -14.67 -17.04 -14.28
C SER A 164 -14.61 -18.38 -13.53
N ALA A 165 -15.75 -19.07 -13.38
CA ALA A 165 -15.79 -20.38 -12.74
C ALA A 165 -15.04 -21.45 -13.54
N ALA A 166 -15.12 -21.40 -14.88
CA ALA A 166 -14.47 -22.36 -15.77
C ALA A 166 -12.98 -22.05 -16.00
N MET A 167 -12.61 -20.78 -16.11
CA MET A 167 -11.27 -20.33 -16.47
C MET A 167 -10.44 -19.90 -15.25
N GLY A 168 -11.08 -19.46 -14.17
CA GLY A 168 -10.40 -18.97 -12.96
C GLY A 168 -9.75 -20.10 -12.18
N ALA A 169 -8.62 -19.77 -11.53
CA ALA A 169 -7.96 -20.67 -10.61
C ALA A 169 -7.47 -19.89 -9.39
N LYS A 170 -7.77 -20.40 -8.18
CA LYS A 170 -7.26 -19.87 -6.92
C LYS A 170 -6.77 -21.00 -6.02
N LYS A 171 -5.82 -20.70 -5.17
CA LYS A 171 -5.37 -21.61 -4.12
C LYS A 171 -6.18 -21.27 -2.86
N ALA A 172 -7.18 -22.08 -2.55
CA ALA A 172 -8.10 -21.82 -1.45
C ALA A 172 -7.44 -21.98 -0.08
N GLY A 173 -7.88 -21.17 0.91
CA GLY A 173 -7.63 -21.36 2.34
C GLY A 173 -6.15 -21.29 2.74
N VAL A 174 -5.31 -20.54 2.05
CA VAL A 174 -3.85 -20.48 2.30
C VAL A 174 -3.52 -19.80 3.62
N TYR A 175 -4.18 -18.67 3.92
CA TYR A 175 -3.98 -17.90 5.14
C TYR A 175 -5.29 -17.84 5.93
N GLN A 176 -5.20 -18.16 7.20
CA GLN A 176 -6.28 -18.05 8.15
C GLN A 176 -5.99 -16.94 9.14
N ILE A 177 -7.02 -16.35 9.72
CA ILE A 177 -6.91 -15.28 10.70
C ILE A 177 -6.26 -15.83 11.96
N ASP A 178 -5.21 -15.17 12.43
CA ASP A 178 -4.70 -15.33 13.78
C ASP A 178 -5.46 -14.35 14.67
N GLU A 179 -6.41 -14.86 15.44
CA GLU A 179 -7.33 -14.04 16.24
C GLU A 179 -6.58 -13.17 17.26
N GLN A 180 -5.52 -13.69 17.87
CA GLN A 180 -4.74 -12.93 18.84
C GLN A 180 -4.06 -11.71 18.21
N ARG A 181 -3.45 -11.88 17.03
CA ARG A 181 -2.86 -10.76 16.31
C ARG A 181 -3.91 -9.82 15.75
N ALA A 182 -5.01 -10.36 15.24
CA ALA A 182 -6.10 -9.56 14.70
C ALA A 182 -6.72 -8.63 15.76
N GLU A 183 -6.88 -9.08 17.02
CA GLU A 183 -7.31 -8.24 18.13
C GLU A 183 -6.32 -7.10 18.44
N GLN A 184 -5.02 -7.40 18.39
CA GLN A 184 -3.99 -6.37 18.56
C GLN A 184 -4.01 -5.34 17.42
N TYR A 185 -4.22 -5.79 16.18
CA TYR A 185 -4.38 -4.90 15.03
C TYR A 185 -5.66 -4.07 15.06
N ASP A 186 -6.73 -4.55 15.70
CA ASP A 186 -7.94 -3.73 15.87
C ASP A 186 -7.67 -2.45 16.67
N ALA A 187 -6.84 -2.51 17.70
CA ALA A 187 -6.45 -1.32 18.45
C ALA A 187 -5.66 -0.31 17.59
N LEU A 188 -4.74 -0.80 16.76
CA LEU A 188 -3.99 0.05 15.82
C LEU A 188 -4.89 0.61 14.72
N TYR A 189 -5.85 -0.18 14.23
CA TYR A 189 -6.78 0.25 13.20
C TYR A 189 -7.68 1.40 13.68
N VAL A 190 -8.07 1.43 14.96
CA VAL A 190 -8.81 2.56 15.54
C VAL A 190 -8.00 3.86 15.41
N GLU A 191 -6.71 3.83 15.67
CA GLU A 191 -5.86 5.02 15.53
C GLU A 191 -5.62 5.36 14.06
N TYR A 192 -5.44 4.36 13.20
CA TYR A 192 -5.37 4.57 11.75
C TYR A 192 -6.65 5.25 11.22
N ALA A 193 -7.84 4.76 11.60
CA ALA A 193 -9.12 5.31 11.16
C ALA A 193 -9.31 6.76 11.62
N ARG A 194 -8.87 7.11 12.84
CA ARG A 194 -8.87 8.51 13.32
C ARG A 194 -8.03 9.43 12.44
N LEU A 195 -6.82 9.00 12.08
CA LEU A 195 -5.94 9.79 11.21
C LEU A 195 -6.47 9.84 9.77
N HIS A 196 -7.01 8.72 9.28
CA HIS A 196 -7.65 8.62 7.98
C HIS A 196 -8.79 9.65 7.85
N ASP A 197 -9.68 9.71 8.83
CA ASP A 197 -10.80 10.65 8.81
C ASP A 197 -10.37 12.08 9.05
N TYR A 198 -9.42 12.30 9.96
CA TYR A 198 -8.91 13.64 10.28
C TYR A 198 -8.27 14.33 9.07
N PHE A 199 -7.46 13.62 8.30
CA PHE A 199 -6.81 14.18 7.11
C PHE A 199 -7.62 13.98 5.83
N GLY A 200 -8.35 12.89 5.71
CA GLY A 200 -9.02 12.49 4.47
C GLY A 200 -10.46 13.02 4.34
N ARG A 201 -11.15 13.27 5.45
CA ARG A 201 -12.55 13.72 5.45
C ARG A 201 -12.73 15.20 5.85
N GLY A 202 -11.67 16.00 5.71
CA GLY A 202 -11.75 17.44 5.85
C GLY A 202 -11.54 17.99 7.26
N GLY A 203 -11.18 17.17 8.26
CA GLY A 203 -10.81 17.63 9.60
C GLY A 203 -9.57 18.50 9.60
N ASN A 204 -8.64 18.27 8.66
CA ASN A 204 -7.42 19.07 8.50
C ASN A 204 -6.98 19.14 7.04
N GLN A 205 -6.70 20.34 6.56
CA GLN A 205 -6.30 20.61 5.17
C GLN A 205 -4.77 20.72 4.97
N VAL A 206 -3.97 20.31 5.94
CA VAL A 206 -2.51 20.52 5.89
C VAL A 206 -1.87 19.84 4.67
N MET A 207 -2.30 18.64 4.30
CA MET A 207 -1.74 17.92 3.15
C MET A 207 -1.98 18.66 1.83
N HIS A 208 -3.19 19.17 1.61
CA HIS A 208 -3.52 19.99 0.45
C HIS A 208 -2.72 21.30 0.43
N ARG A 209 -2.61 21.97 1.58
CA ARG A 209 -1.84 23.22 1.70
C ARG A 209 -0.36 23.00 1.42
N LEU A 210 0.24 21.91 1.90
CA LEU A 210 1.64 21.59 1.62
C LEU A 210 1.88 21.33 0.13
N LYS A 211 0.98 20.62 -0.55
CA LYS A 211 1.07 20.45 -2.01
C LYS A 211 0.95 21.77 -2.76
N GLU A 212 0.06 22.66 -2.33
CA GLU A 212 -0.08 23.98 -2.94
C GLU A 212 1.19 24.85 -2.71
N ILE A 213 1.72 24.86 -1.49
CA ILE A 213 2.99 25.55 -1.17
C ILE A 213 4.13 25.03 -2.09
N ARG A 214 4.23 23.70 -2.22
CA ARG A 214 5.21 23.07 -3.12
C ARG A 214 5.02 23.50 -4.57
N ARG A 215 3.77 23.47 -5.08
CA ARG A 215 3.45 23.91 -6.44
C ARG A 215 3.87 25.35 -6.70
N GLN A 216 3.55 26.25 -5.78
CA GLN A 216 3.93 27.66 -5.86
C GLN A 216 5.46 27.85 -5.85
N ALA A 217 6.18 27.10 -5.02
CA ALA A 217 7.63 27.14 -4.98
C ALA A 217 8.26 26.71 -6.32
N HIS A 218 7.73 25.65 -6.95
CA HIS A 218 8.20 25.20 -8.26
C HIS A 218 7.91 26.20 -9.39
N LEU A 219 6.76 26.89 -9.36
CA LEU A 219 6.45 27.94 -10.33
C LEU A 219 7.44 29.10 -10.24
N ARG A 220 7.69 29.60 -9.03
CA ARG A 220 8.68 30.69 -8.82
C ARG A 220 10.08 30.28 -9.28
N ALA A 221 10.50 29.03 -9.04
CA ALA A 221 11.80 28.55 -9.50
C ALA A 221 11.92 28.51 -11.04
N ARG A 222 10.85 28.16 -11.75
CA ARG A 222 10.82 28.17 -13.22
C ARG A 222 10.89 29.59 -13.78
N GLU A 223 10.11 30.52 -13.25
CA GLU A 223 10.11 31.93 -13.65
C GLU A 223 11.49 32.57 -13.46
N SER A 224 12.18 32.28 -12.36
CA SER A 224 13.53 32.78 -12.10
C SER A 224 14.58 32.23 -13.09
N THR A 225 14.40 30.98 -13.56
CA THR A 225 15.30 30.38 -14.56
C THR A 225 15.09 30.94 -15.95
N GLU A 226 13.84 31.24 -16.31
CA GLU A 226 13.50 31.84 -17.60
C GLU A 226 14.01 33.30 -17.71
N THR A 227 13.88 34.08 -16.63
CA THR A 227 14.39 35.45 -16.56
C THR A 227 15.93 35.52 -16.62
N SER A 228 16.65 34.56 -16.04
CA SER A 228 18.11 34.49 -16.08
C SER A 228 18.65 34.09 -17.46
N ASN A 229 17.92 33.26 -18.22
CA ASN A 229 18.30 32.85 -19.57
C ASN A 229 17.91 33.90 -20.65
N GLY A 230 16.88 34.72 -20.41
CA GLY A 230 16.46 35.80 -21.31
C GLY A 230 17.40 37.03 -21.33
N GLY A 231 18.24 37.20 -20.29
CA GLY A 231 19.15 38.32 -20.15
C GLY A 231 20.48 38.22 -20.96
N ASN A 232 20.82 37.07 -21.52
CA ASN A 232 22.09 36.83 -22.21
C ASN A 232 22.01 36.93 -23.73
N GLY A 233 20.88 37.39 -24.30
CA GLY A 233 20.66 37.49 -25.76
C GLY A 233 20.74 38.89 -26.37
N ALA A 234 21.12 39.92 -25.63
CA ALA A 234 21.12 41.30 -26.12
C ALA A 234 22.49 41.99 -25.99
N HIS A 235 23.54 41.39 -26.53
CA HIS A 235 24.80 42.06 -26.87
C HIS A 235 25.50 41.28 -27.98
N LEU A 236 25.14 41.55 -29.22
CA LEU A 236 25.99 41.50 -30.43
C LEU A 236 25.54 42.61 -31.39
#